data_7f3ccb3a2766e88b6234e9e1e36733f2
#
_entry.id   7f3ccb3a2766e88b6234e9e1e36733f2
#
_cell.length_a   1.000
_cell.length_b   1.000
_cell.length_c   1.000
_cell.angle_alpha   90.00
_cell.angle_beta   90.00
_cell.angle_gamma   90.00
#
_symmetry.space_group_name_H-M   'P 1'
#
loop_
_entity.id
_entity.type
_entity.pdbx_description
1 polymer ?
#
loop_
_entity_poly.entity_id
_entity_poly.type
_entity_poly.pdbx_seq_one_letter_code
_entity_poly.pdbx_strand_id
1 'polypeptide(L)'
;IALAGALSAFIAHTMGMWPVLGAMGVIGVFLAISQYHESSRSADPGMTTQVAALITFLLGALALSPGIPLPVGDRYLLIVASAGVVMALLSFKEPLHQAVARISDDDLYATAKFVVLAVVVLPLLPNRTYGPFNVVNPFHVALMVVLIAGMSFLGYIAMRIAGPRHGLLATGMLGGLMSSTAVTISLATKARESSPVVALAAVATLLASSTMFLRMLVVIGVINPGLLPSLAWPLGIMALGGYGTALLFYLKSRQVLHEVPPVLYYNPLELGTALKFGLFYAVVIVVAKGAQIGLGDQGLYASSVLAGTTDVDAITLSVARFHQEGLDTRTAATAITAAAMTNTIDQAAI
;
A
#
# COMPACT_ATOMS: atom_id res chain seq x y z
N ILE A 1 14.40 1.67 33.45
CA ILE A 1 14.26 2.83 32.54
C ILE A 1 12.92 3.53 32.75
N ALA A 2 11.77 2.83 32.65
CA ALA A 2 10.43 3.42 32.91
C ALA A 2 10.32 4.02 34.32
N LEU A 3 10.83 3.31 35.34
CA LEU A 3 10.85 3.78 36.72
C LEU A 3 11.67 5.08 36.88
N ALA A 4 12.81 5.18 36.18
CA ALA A 4 13.63 6.40 36.18
C ALA A 4 12.89 7.56 35.54
N GLY A 5 12.15 7.34 34.45
CA GLY A 5 11.27 8.35 33.85
C GLY A 5 10.17 8.80 34.80
N ALA A 6 9.48 7.88 35.43
CA ALA A 6 8.42 8.17 36.40
C ALA A 6 8.92 8.95 37.61
N LEU A 7 10.03 8.52 38.20
CA LEU A 7 10.64 9.21 39.35
C LEU A 7 11.14 10.61 38.98
N SER A 8 11.77 10.77 37.84
CA SER A 8 12.21 12.10 37.38
C SER A 8 11.05 13.05 37.14
N ALA A 9 9.92 12.55 36.58
CA ALA A 9 8.70 13.30 36.41
C ALA A 9 8.02 13.65 37.74
N PHE A 10 8.04 12.74 38.72
CA PHE A 10 7.55 13.00 40.07
C PHE A 10 8.33 14.14 40.74
N ILE A 11 9.66 14.12 40.65
CA ILE A 11 10.53 15.19 41.19
C ILE A 11 10.29 16.50 40.42
N ALA A 12 9.94 16.45 39.17
CA ALA A 12 9.63 17.62 38.35
C ALA A 12 8.44 18.45 38.90
N HIS A 13 7.57 17.87 39.74
CA HIS A 13 6.54 18.64 40.45
C HIS A 13 7.09 19.77 41.34
N THR A 14 8.29 19.59 41.89
CA THR A 14 8.92 20.55 42.80
C THR A 14 10.05 21.33 42.16
N MET A 15 10.76 20.77 41.22
CA MET A 15 12.00 21.31 40.62
C MET A 15 11.86 21.70 39.13
N GLY A 16 10.65 21.63 38.56
CA GLY A 16 10.43 21.88 37.13
C GLY A 16 10.98 20.76 36.25
N MET A 17 11.11 20.96 34.94
CA MET A 17 11.46 19.94 33.96
C MET A 17 12.92 19.47 34.02
N TRP A 18 13.81 20.12 34.78
CA TRP A 18 15.24 19.80 34.83
C TRP A 18 15.55 18.35 35.25
N PRO A 19 14.87 17.74 36.22
CA PRO A 19 15.12 16.31 36.57
C PRO A 19 14.82 15.36 35.43
N VAL A 20 13.79 15.62 34.62
CA VAL A 20 13.45 14.78 33.45
C VAL A 20 14.53 14.91 32.37
N LEU A 21 14.95 16.14 32.07
CA LEU A 21 16.00 16.39 31.08
C LEU A 21 17.34 15.80 31.54
N GLY A 22 17.68 15.95 32.81
CA GLY A 22 18.89 15.36 33.37
C GLY A 22 18.91 13.84 33.34
N ALA A 23 17.82 13.20 33.76
CA ALA A 23 17.70 11.73 33.70
C ALA A 23 17.72 11.21 32.25
N MET A 24 17.04 11.90 31.33
CA MET A 24 17.07 11.57 29.90
C MET A 24 18.49 11.71 29.33
N GLY A 25 19.23 12.76 29.72
CA GLY A 25 20.64 12.97 29.33
C GLY A 25 21.55 11.83 29.81
N VAL A 26 21.43 11.44 31.08
CA VAL A 26 22.21 10.31 31.65
C VAL A 26 21.89 8.99 30.92
N ILE A 27 20.62 8.70 30.70
CA ILE A 27 20.21 7.51 29.94
C ILE A 27 20.72 7.57 28.49
N GLY A 28 20.63 8.73 27.85
CA GLY A 28 21.15 8.96 26.50
C GLY A 28 22.65 8.68 26.39
N VAL A 29 23.45 9.17 27.35
CA VAL A 29 24.90 8.87 27.42
C VAL A 29 25.15 7.38 27.62
N PHE A 30 24.42 6.73 28.52
CA PHE A 30 24.55 5.28 28.73
C PHE A 30 24.22 4.47 27.48
N LEU A 31 23.17 4.85 26.76
CA LEU A 31 22.78 4.22 25.50
C LEU A 31 23.83 4.47 24.40
N ALA A 32 24.40 5.67 24.33
CA ALA A 32 25.46 5.99 23.38
C ALA A 32 26.74 5.18 23.63
N ILE A 33 27.14 5.01 24.91
CA ILE A 33 28.28 4.18 25.28
C ILE A 33 28.01 2.70 24.95
N SER A 34 26.79 2.20 25.24
CA SER A 34 26.38 0.85 24.90
C SER A 34 26.45 0.62 23.40
N GLN A 35 25.94 1.56 22.61
CA GLN A 35 25.98 1.52 21.16
C GLN A 35 27.41 1.52 20.60
N TYR A 36 28.27 2.36 21.16
CA TYR A 36 29.68 2.40 20.76
C TYR A 36 30.39 1.05 20.99
N HIS A 37 30.11 0.40 22.12
CA HIS A 37 30.68 -0.93 22.44
C HIS A 37 30.10 -2.03 21.53
N GLU A 38 28.82 -1.97 21.20
CA GLU A 38 28.14 -2.94 20.33
C GLU A 38 28.60 -2.77 18.87
N SER A 39 28.75 -1.52 18.41
CA SER A 39 29.29 -1.17 17.09
C SER A 39 30.73 -1.66 16.89
N SER A 40 31.50 -1.79 17.97
CA SER A 40 32.87 -2.30 17.92
C SER A 40 32.94 -3.84 17.85
N ARG A 41 31.81 -4.54 18.11
CA ARG A 41 31.78 -6.02 18.22
C ARG A 41 30.91 -6.67 17.14
N SER A 42 29.99 -5.98 16.54
CA SER A 42 29.07 -6.49 15.50
C SER A 42 29.08 -5.60 14.26
N ALA A 43 29.01 -6.25 13.08
CA ALA A 43 28.99 -5.56 11.79
C ALA A 43 27.70 -4.75 11.55
N ASP A 44 26.64 -4.99 12.31
CA ASP A 44 25.35 -4.29 12.21
C ASP A 44 24.78 -4.03 13.63
N PRO A 45 25.15 -2.92 14.27
CA PRO A 45 24.67 -2.55 15.58
C PRO A 45 23.26 -1.93 15.45
N GLY A 46 22.24 -2.77 15.61
CA GLY A 46 20.84 -2.32 15.55
C GLY A 46 20.48 -1.31 16.65
N MET A 47 19.93 -0.17 16.28
CA MET A 47 19.47 0.90 17.21
C MET A 47 18.10 0.64 17.85
N THR A 48 17.43 -0.45 17.52
CA THR A 48 16.04 -0.74 17.95
C THR A 48 15.89 -0.80 19.48
N THR A 49 16.87 -1.40 20.17
CA THR A 49 16.85 -1.54 21.63
C THR A 49 17.02 -0.17 22.31
N GLN A 50 17.86 0.69 21.78
CA GLN A 50 18.11 2.03 22.31
C GLN A 50 16.87 2.92 22.13
N VAL A 51 16.24 2.88 20.96
CA VAL A 51 15.00 3.60 20.70
C VAL A 51 13.88 3.11 21.63
N ALA A 52 13.72 1.79 21.79
CA ALA A 52 12.76 1.23 22.73
C ALA A 52 13.01 1.65 24.18
N ALA A 53 14.28 1.73 24.59
CA ALA A 53 14.66 2.21 25.91
C ALA A 53 14.27 3.68 26.14
N LEU A 54 14.50 4.55 25.15
CA LEU A 54 14.09 5.96 25.20
C LEU A 54 12.56 6.10 25.26
N ILE A 55 11.82 5.35 24.43
CA ILE A 55 10.36 5.36 24.46
C ILE A 55 9.87 4.89 25.84
N THR A 56 10.45 3.83 26.39
CA THR A 56 10.09 3.31 27.71
C THR A 56 10.33 4.34 28.81
N PHE A 57 11.42 5.13 28.73
CA PHE A 57 11.67 6.23 29.63
C PHE A 57 10.60 7.31 29.52
N LEU A 58 10.26 7.72 28.29
CA LEU A 58 9.25 8.75 28.01
C LEU A 58 7.85 8.33 28.48
N LEU A 59 7.48 7.06 28.29
CA LEU A 59 6.22 6.51 28.78
C LEU A 59 6.18 6.51 30.32
N GLY A 60 7.30 6.20 30.99
CA GLY A 60 7.43 6.32 32.42
C GLY A 60 7.30 7.77 32.89
N ALA A 61 7.96 8.69 32.24
CA ALA A 61 7.84 10.12 32.54
C ALA A 61 6.39 10.62 32.32
N LEU A 62 5.75 10.20 31.24
CA LEU A 62 4.36 10.55 30.92
C LEU A 62 3.39 10.12 32.03
N ALA A 63 3.64 9.00 32.70
CA ALA A 63 2.75 8.48 33.76
C ALA A 63 2.58 9.46 34.92
N LEU A 64 3.64 10.14 35.31
CA LEU A 64 3.66 11.03 36.49
C LEU A 64 3.96 12.50 36.15
N SER A 65 4.05 12.88 34.88
CA SER A 65 4.28 14.29 34.47
C SER A 65 3.10 15.18 34.86
N PRO A 66 3.37 16.35 35.50
CA PRO A 66 2.35 17.32 35.81
C PRO A 66 1.92 18.12 34.56
N GLY A 67 0.70 18.65 34.58
CA GLY A 67 0.23 19.65 33.61
C GLY A 67 -0.06 19.13 32.20
N ILE A 68 -0.12 17.80 31.98
CA ILE A 68 -0.53 17.24 30.69
C ILE A 68 -2.05 17.36 30.54
N PRO A 69 -2.57 17.97 29.46
CA PRO A 69 -4.00 18.21 29.27
C PRO A 69 -4.72 16.93 28.75
N LEU A 70 -4.48 15.80 29.41
CA LEU A 70 -5.12 14.53 29.14
C LEU A 70 -5.78 13.98 30.40
N PRO A 71 -7.01 13.45 30.34
CA PRO A 71 -7.61 12.72 31.45
C PRO A 71 -6.71 11.57 31.89
N VAL A 72 -6.68 11.28 33.18
CA VAL A 72 -5.79 10.25 33.75
C VAL A 72 -6.01 8.88 33.09
N GLY A 73 -7.28 8.52 32.83
CA GLY A 73 -7.63 7.27 32.15
C GLY A 73 -7.05 7.16 30.74
N ASP A 74 -7.18 8.23 29.94
CA ASP A 74 -6.68 8.27 28.55
C ASP A 74 -5.15 8.24 28.52
N ARG A 75 -4.50 8.85 29.50
CA ARG A 75 -3.04 8.82 29.66
C ARG A 75 -2.54 7.40 29.91
N TYR A 76 -3.17 6.65 30.83
CA TYR A 76 -2.79 5.27 31.08
C TYR A 76 -3.10 4.37 29.88
N LEU A 77 -4.21 4.58 29.20
CA LEU A 77 -4.54 3.85 27.98
C LEU A 77 -3.47 4.07 26.90
N LEU A 78 -3.03 5.32 26.69
CA LEU A 78 -1.96 5.66 25.76
C LEU A 78 -0.63 4.96 26.13
N ILE A 79 -0.28 4.94 27.42
CA ILE A 79 0.94 4.30 27.92
C ILE A 79 0.88 2.80 27.67
N VAL A 80 -0.23 2.13 28.02
CA VAL A 80 -0.39 0.69 27.84
C VAL A 80 -0.40 0.31 26.36
N ALA A 81 -1.13 1.06 25.53
CA ALA A 81 -1.17 0.83 24.08
C ALA A 81 0.23 0.99 23.45
N SER A 82 0.92 2.09 23.79
CA SER A 82 2.28 2.34 23.26
C SER A 82 3.28 1.30 23.74
N ALA A 83 3.24 0.90 25.00
CA ALA A 83 4.09 -0.16 25.54
C ALA A 83 3.81 -1.50 24.86
N GLY A 84 2.54 -1.82 24.58
CA GLY A 84 2.13 -3.01 23.84
C GLY A 84 2.69 -3.02 22.41
N VAL A 85 2.62 -1.88 21.71
CA VAL A 85 3.20 -1.73 20.36
C VAL A 85 4.71 -1.91 20.38
N VAL A 86 5.43 -1.27 21.31
CA VAL A 86 6.89 -1.42 21.47
C VAL A 86 7.26 -2.87 21.75
N MET A 87 6.54 -3.54 22.66
CA MET A 87 6.77 -4.94 22.98
C MET A 87 6.52 -5.84 21.75
N ALA A 88 5.47 -5.60 20.99
CA ALA A 88 5.19 -6.35 19.76
C ALA A 88 6.31 -6.14 18.72
N LEU A 89 6.73 -4.89 18.48
CA LEU A 89 7.83 -4.60 17.55
C LEU A 89 9.15 -5.27 17.95
N LEU A 90 9.47 -5.27 19.25
CA LEU A 90 10.68 -5.96 19.77
C LEU A 90 10.56 -7.48 19.64
N SER A 91 9.37 -8.05 19.88
CA SER A 91 9.14 -9.50 19.73
C SER A 91 9.28 -9.96 18.28
N PHE A 92 8.94 -9.11 17.33
CA PHE A 92 9.12 -9.37 15.89
C PHE A 92 10.45 -8.89 15.33
N LYS A 93 11.42 -8.44 16.17
CA LYS A 93 12.69 -7.90 15.72
C LYS A 93 13.43 -8.85 14.78
N GLU A 94 13.64 -10.10 15.17
CA GLU A 94 14.36 -11.09 14.36
C GLU A 94 13.68 -11.40 13.02
N PRO A 95 12.37 -11.73 12.98
CA PRO A 95 11.67 -11.88 11.71
C PRO A 95 11.72 -10.64 10.83
N LEU A 96 11.59 -9.43 11.41
CA LEU A 96 11.68 -8.17 10.68
C LEU A 96 13.09 -7.93 10.12
N HIS A 97 14.16 -8.18 10.88
CA HIS A 97 15.54 -8.07 10.38
C HIS A 97 15.80 -9.04 9.23
N GLN A 98 15.32 -10.28 9.32
CA GLN A 98 15.44 -11.25 8.23
C GLN A 98 14.64 -10.83 6.98
N ALA A 99 13.49 -10.17 7.16
CA ALA A 99 12.71 -9.63 6.07
C ALA A 99 13.43 -8.43 5.42
N VAL A 100 13.95 -7.50 6.24
CA VAL A 100 14.71 -6.32 5.77
C VAL A 100 15.99 -6.70 5.07
N ALA A 101 16.72 -7.73 5.53
CA ALA A 101 17.94 -8.23 4.87
C ALA A 101 17.71 -8.73 3.42
N ARG A 102 16.44 -8.94 3.02
CA ARG A 102 16.04 -9.27 1.65
C ARG A 102 15.68 -8.04 0.80
N ILE A 103 15.64 -6.87 1.40
CA ILE A 103 15.32 -5.59 0.76
C ILE A 103 16.64 -4.98 0.29
N SER A 104 16.70 -4.55 -0.98
CA SER A 104 17.89 -3.90 -1.54
C SER A 104 17.96 -2.43 -1.13
N ASP A 105 19.14 -1.82 -1.25
CA ASP A 105 19.31 -0.38 -1.01
C ASP A 105 18.40 0.46 -1.91
N ASP A 106 18.17 0.02 -3.15
CA ASP A 106 17.23 0.67 -4.08
C ASP A 106 15.78 0.64 -3.56
N ASP A 107 15.39 -0.45 -2.90
CA ASP A 107 14.06 -0.57 -2.28
C ASP A 107 13.91 0.35 -1.07
N LEU A 108 14.98 0.51 -0.30
CA LEU A 108 15.01 1.43 0.82
C LEU A 108 14.89 2.89 0.35
N TYR A 109 15.62 3.27 -0.69
CA TYR A 109 15.51 4.58 -1.32
C TYR A 109 14.09 4.83 -1.89
N ALA A 110 13.52 3.83 -2.54
CA ALA A 110 12.15 3.94 -3.07
C ALA A 110 11.13 4.10 -1.94
N THR A 111 11.29 3.34 -0.85
CA THR A 111 10.45 3.48 0.35
C THR A 111 10.55 4.88 0.95
N ALA A 112 11.77 5.41 1.09
CA ALA A 112 11.97 6.76 1.60
C ALA A 112 11.31 7.82 0.70
N LYS A 113 11.44 7.70 -0.62
CA LYS A 113 10.77 8.59 -1.59
C LYS A 113 9.24 8.51 -1.47
N PHE A 114 8.70 7.30 -1.30
CA PHE A 114 7.26 7.10 -1.12
C PHE A 114 6.75 7.75 0.18
N VAL A 115 7.49 7.56 1.28
CA VAL A 115 7.14 8.20 2.57
C VAL A 115 7.18 9.73 2.44
N VAL A 116 8.19 10.28 1.78
CA VAL A 116 8.26 11.73 1.52
C VAL A 116 7.06 12.18 0.68
N LEU A 117 6.70 11.45 -0.37
CA LEU A 117 5.53 11.77 -1.18
C LEU A 117 4.23 11.74 -0.37
N ALA A 118 4.03 10.70 0.44
CA ALA A 118 2.78 10.48 1.18
C ALA A 118 2.65 11.37 2.43
N VAL A 119 3.74 11.63 3.14
CA VAL A 119 3.71 12.32 4.44
C VAL A 119 4.06 13.80 4.31
N VAL A 120 4.92 14.17 3.36
CA VAL A 120 5.39 15.54 3.19
C VAL A 120 4.68 16.23 2.01
N VAL A 121 4.78 15.65 0.81
CA VAL A 121 4.28 16.30 -0.40
C VAL A 121 2.75 16.35 -0.43
N LEU A 122 2.10 15.22 -0.15
CA LEU A 122 0.64 15.12 -0.22
C LEU A 122 -0.09 16.18 0.65
N PRO A 123 0.25 16.41 1.94
CA PRO A 123 -0.42 17.43 2.76
C PRO A 123 -0.16 18.87 2.32
N LEU A 124 0.93 19.12 1.58
CA LEU A 124 1.28 20.46 1.08
C LEU A 124 0.53 20.84 -0.21
N LEU A 125 -0.08 19.87 -0.89
CA LEU A 125 -0.78 20.14 -2.13
C LEU A 125 -2.11 20.84 -1.89
N PRO A 126 -2.48 21.80 -2.76
CA PRO A 126 -3.73 22.52 -2.62
C PRO A 126 -4.93 21.60 -2.85
N ASN A 127 -5.84 21.59 -1.89
CA ASN A 127 -7.10 20.84 -1.99
C ASN A 127 -8.20 21.73 -2.63
N ARG A 128 -7.98 22.10 -3.89
CA ARG A 128 -8.91 22.88 -4.71
C ARG A 128 -8.93 22.30 -6.12
N THR A 129 -10.05 22.45 -6.81
CA THR A 129 -10.23 21.97 -8.17
C THR A 129 -9.75 23.02 -9.18
N TYR A 130 -9.10 22.55 -10.25
CA TYR A 130 -8.55 23.36 -11.35
C TYR A 130 -8.90 22.74 -12.71
N GLY A 131 -8.59 23.49 -13.75
CA GLY A 131 -8.66 23.02 -15.14
C GLY A 131 -10.06 22.91 -15.71
N PRO A 132 -10.21 22.22 -16.85
CA PRO A 132 -11.51 22.03 -17.49
C PRO A 132 -12.50 21.34 -16.55
N PHE A 133 -13.75 21.82 -16.55
CA PHE A 133 -14.85 21.30 -15.74
C PHE A 133 -14.61 21.35 -14.21
N ASN A 134 -13.53 21.97 -13.72
CA ASN A 134 -13.17 22.03 -12.30
C ASN A 134 -13.06 20.64 -11.64
N VAL A 135 -12.46 19.65 -12.32
CA VAL A 135 -12.37 18.26 -11.83
C VAL A 135 -10.96 17.87 -11.40
N VAL A 136 -9.93 18.56 -11.84
CA VAL A 136 -8.55 18.23 -11.48
C VAL A 136 -8.19 18.87 -10.14
N ASN A 137 -8.02 18.04 -9.11
CA ASN A 137 -7.58 18.48 -7.79
C ASN A 137 -6.20 17.90 -7.50
N PRO A 138 -5.14 18.71 -7.36
CA PRO A 138 -3.78 18.22 -7.13
C PRO A 138 -3.63 17.30 -5.91
N PHE A 139 -4.30 17.64 -4.80
CA PHE A 139 -4.31 16.80 -3.61
C PHE A 139 -4.92 15.42 -3.89
N HIS A 140 -6.06 15.36 -4.57
CA HIS A 140 -6.70 14.08 -4.90
C HIS A 140 -5.91 13.29 -5.94
N VAL A 141 -5.31 13.96 -6.93
CA VAL A 141 -4.42 13.28 -7.90
C VAL A 141 -3.25 12.63 -7.16
N ALA A 142 -2.58 13.36 -6.26
CA ALA A 142 -1.49 12.81 -5.48
C ALA A 142 -1.94 11.72 -4.50
N LEU A 143 -3.11 11.88 -3.87
CA LEU A 143 -3.69 10.85 -3.01
C LEU A 143 -3.92 9.54 -3.77
N MET A 144 -4.42 9.62 -5.01
CA MET A 144 -4.60 8.44 -5.87
C MET A 144 -3.28 7.79 -6.24
N VAL A 145 -2.26 8.60 -6.57
CA VAL A 145 -0.90 8.10 -6.81
C VAL A 145 -0.36 7.37 -5.58
N VAL A 146 -0.52 7.96 -4.39
CA VAL A 146 -0.07 7.35 -3.12
C VAL A 146 -0.81 6.05 -2.84
N LEU A 147 -2.13 5.99 -3.04
CA LEU A 147 -2.92 4.77 -2.81
C LEU A 147 -2.49 3.64 -3.75
N ILE A 148 -2.42 3.91 -5.05
CA ILE A 148 -2.06 2.88 -6.05
C ILE A 148 -0.60 2.45 -5.90
N ALA A 149 0.32 3.40 -5.76
CA ALA A 149 1.73 3.10 -5.52
C ALA A 149 1.94 2.34 -4.20
N GLY A 150 1.21 2.73 -3.14
CA GLY A 150 1.25 2.05 -1.85
C GLY A 150 0.77 0.60 -1.92
N MET A 151 -0.34 0.34 -2.59
CA MET A 151 -0.82 -1.04 -2.80
C MET A 151 0.15 -1.87 -3.64
N SER A 152 0.69 -1.29 -4.72
CA SER A 152 1.70 -1.94 -5.54
C SER A 152 2.97 -2.24 -4.74
N PHE A 153 3.37 -1.33 -3.86
CA PHE A 153 4.51 -1.50 -2.96
C PHE A 153 4.28 -2.60 -1.93
N LEU A 154 3.10 -2.67 -1.33
CA LEU A 154 2.75 -3.76 -0.41
C LEU A 154 2.82 -5.12 -1.12
N GLY A 155 2.32 -5.22 -2.35
CA GLY A 155 2.45 -6.41 -3.18
C GLY A 155 3.92 -6.77 -3.47
N TYR A 156 4.74 -5.78 -3.79
CA TYR A 156 6.18 -5.94 -4.02
C TYR A 156 6.92 -6.46 -2.79
N ILE A 157 6.70 -5.82 -1.63
CA ILE A 157 7.29 -6.26 -0.35
C ILE A 157 6.84 -7.68 0.01
N ALA A 158 5.56 -7.99 -0.14
CA ALA A 158 5.04 -9.32 0.11
C ALA A 158 5.75 -10.39 -0.76
N MET A 159 6.02 -10.08 -2.03
CA MET A 159 6.79 -10.96 -2.92
C MET A 159 8.26 -11.10 -2.49
N ARG A 160 8.89 -10.01 -2.08
CA ARG A 160 10.28 -10.04 -1.57
C ARG A 160 10.40 -10.91 -0.32
N ILE A 161 9.46 -10.77 0.62
CA ILE A 161 9.42 -11.57 1.85
C ILE A 161 9.13 -13.04 1.53
N ALA A 162 8.17 -13.30 0.65
CA ALA A 162 7.83 -14.65 0.21
C ALA A 162 9.04 -15.37 -0.42
N GLY A 163 9.89 -14.66 -1.16
CA GLY A 163 11.09 -15.18 -1.79
C GLY A 163 10.84 -15.99 -3.08
N PRO A 164 11.88 -16.38 -3.82
CA PRO A 164 11.77 -16.95 -5.16
C PRO A 164 11.19 -18.38 -5.23
N ARG A 165 11.04 -19.06 -4.09
CA ARG A 165 10.54 -20.45 -4.01
C ARG A 165 9.02 -20.57 -3.93
N HIS A 166 8.31 -19.46 -3.78
CA HIS A 166 6.85 -19.47 -3.65
C HIS A 166 6.20 -19.46 -5.02
N GLY A 167 6.23 -20.54 -5.70
CA GLY A 167 5.58 -20.91 -6.97
C GLY A 167 4.65 -19.89 -7.66
N LEU A 168 4.19 -20.28 -8.81
CA LEU A 168 3.34 -19.52 -9.71
C LEU A 168 2.11 -18.88 -9.06
N LEU A 169 1.48 -19.56 -8.09
CA LEU A 169 0.27 -19.08 -7.43
C LEU A 169 0.54 -17.78 -6.67
N ALA A 170 1.61 -17.76 -5.87
CA ALA A 170 2.02 -16.55 -5.16
C ALA A 170 2.44 -15.45 -6.13
N THR A 171 3.14 -15.78 -7.20
CA THR A 171 3.53 -14.84 -8.26
C THR A 171 2.31 -14.19 -8.92
N GLY A 172 1.30 -14.97 -9.28
CA GLY A 172 0.05 -14.44 -9.85
C GLY A 172 -0.70 -13.55 -8.87
N MET A 173 -0.95 -14.03 -7.65
CA MET A 173 -1.71 -13.28 -6.65
C MET A 173 -0.99 -11.99 -6.20
N LEU A 174 0.25 -12.09 -5.76
CA LEU A 174 1.02 -10.93 -5.28
C LEU A 174 1.39 -9.98 -6.42
N GLY A 175 1.71 -10.51 -7.59
CA GLY A 175 1.93 -9.71 -8.80
C GLY A 175 0.68 -8.95 -9.24
N GLY A 176 -0.51 -9.55 -9.10
CA GLY A 176 -1.80 -8.90 -9.35
C GLY A 176 -2.08 -7.72 -8.40
N LEU A 177 -1.57 -7.77 -7.17
CA LEU A 177 -1.60 -6.60 -6.27
C LEU A 177 -0.74 -5.44 -6.79
N MET A 178 0.37 -5.75 -7.46
CA MET A 178 1.24 -4.72 -8.05
C MET A 178 0.63 -4.17 -9.35
N SER A 179 0.46 -5.03 -10.33
CA SER A 179 -0.12 -4.69 -11.64
C SER A 179 -0.48 -5.97 -12.39
N SER A 180 -1.77 -6.24 -12.54
CA SER A 180 -2.25 -7.41 -13.30
C SER A 180 -1.81 -7.34 -14.77
N THR A 181 -1.85 -6.15 -15.38
CA THR A 181 -1.43 -5.93 -16.78
C THR A 181 0.06 -6.19 -16.96
N ALA A 182 0.92 -5.69 -16.08
CA ALA A 182 2.37 -5.92 -16.16
C ALA A 182 2.72 -7.42 -16.00
N VAL A 183 2.03 -8.11 -15.09
CA VAL A 183 2.16 -9.57 -14.93
C VAL A 183 1.75 -10.30 -16.19
N THR A 184 0.60 -9.94 -16.76
CA THR A 184 0.08 -10.56 -18.00
C THR A 184 1.07 -10.39 -19.16
N ILE A 185 1.54 -9.18 -19.43
CA ILE A 185 2.51 -8.90 -20.50
C ILE A 185 3.80 -9.69 -20.28
N SER A 186 4.35 -9.68 -19.06
CA SER A 186 5.58 -10.41 -18.74
C SER A 186 5.44 -11.91 -18.95
N LEU A 187 4.33 -12.48 -18.51
CA LEU A 187 4.06 -13.91 -18.66
C LEU A 187 3.74 -14.31 -20.11
N ALA A 188 2.99 -13.48 -20.83
CA ALA A 188 2.71 -13.70 -22.25
C ALA A 188 4.01 -13.69 -23.08
N THR A 189 4.93 -12.75 -22.81
CA THR A 189 6.24 -12.71 -23.46
C THR A 189 7.02 -14.01 -23.22
N LYS A 190 7.08 -14.48 -21.98
CA LYS A 190 7.76 -15.75 -21.63
C LYS A 190 7.08 -16.97 -22.24
N ALA A 191 5.75 -16.98 -22.32
CA ALA A 191 5.00 -18.06 -22.92
C ALA A 191 5.26 -18.22 -24.42
N ARG A 192 5.55 -17.11 -25.12
CA ARG A 192 5.97 -17.14 -26.53
C ARG A 192 7.34 -17.78 -26.74
N GLU A 193 8.23 -17.67 -25.76
CA GLU A 193 9.58 -18.23 -25.83
C GLU A 193 9.64 -19.72 -25.48
N SER A 194 8.66 -20.25 -24.70
CA SER A 194 8.69 -21.61 -24.18
C SER A 194 7.29 -22.22 -24.03
N SER A 195 6.98 -23.22 -24.84
CA SER A 195 5.68 -23.91 -24.85
C SER A 195 5.26 -24.51 -23.50
N PRO A 196 6.14 -25.10 -22.67
CA PRO A 196 5.75 -25.63 -21.36
C PRO A 196 5.23 -24.56 -20.37
N VAL A 197 5.57 -23.30 -20.59
CA VAL A 197 5.21 -22.17 -19.70
C VAL A 197 3.81 -21.64 -19.96
N VAL A 198 3.19 -21.96 -21.10
CA VAL A 198 1.87 -21.40 -21.52
C VAL A 198 0.77 -21.67 -20.51
N ALA A 199 0.57 -22.92 -20.11
CA ALA A 199 -0.49 -23.28 -19.13
C ALA A 199 -0.26 -22.59 -17.78
N LEU A 200 0.98 -22.46 -17.42
CA LEU A 200 1.45 -21.85 -16.20
C LEU A 200 1.20 -20.31 -16.20
N ALA A 201 1.56 -19.67 -17.33
CA ALA A 201 1.33 -18.26 -17.56
C ALA A 201 -0.17 -17.94 -17.52
N ALA A 202 -1.01 -18.77 -18.13
CA ALA A 202 -2.45 -18.61 -18.12
C ALA A 202 -3.03 -18.64 -16.68
N VAL A 203 -2.60 -19.60 -15.85
CA VAL A 203 -3.02 -19.68 -14.43
C VAL A 203 -2.58 -18.43 -13.66
N ALA A 204 -1.34 -18.00 -13.83
CA ALA A 204 -0.84 -16.82 -13.12
C ALA A 204 -1.54 -15.52 -13.57
N THR A 205 -1.83 -15.39 -14.86
CA THR A 205 -2.61 -14.25 -15.40
C THR A 205 -4.03 -14.25 -14.84
N LEU A 206 -4.72 -15.40 -14.79
CA LEU A 206 -6.04 -15.51 -14.17
C LEU A 206 -6.01 -15.13 -12.69
N LEU A 207 -5.00 -15.56 -11.95
CA LEU A 207 -4.82 -15.16 -10.53
C LEU A 207 -4.56 -13.67 -10.39
N ALA A 208 -3.71 -13.10 -11.24
CA ALA A 208 -3.40 -11.66 -11.20
C ALA A 208 -4.64 -10.81 -11.52
N SER A 209 -5.42 -11.17 -12.54
CA SER A 209 -6.66 -10.49 -12.90
C SER A 209 -7.72 -10.62 -11.80
N SER A 210 -7.82 -11.81 -11.17
CA SER A 210 -8.76 -12.02 -10.05
C SER A 210 -8.39 -11.16 -8.82
N THR A 211 -7.10 -11.04 -8.54
CA THR A 211 -6.59 -10.20 -7.44
C THR A 211 -6.83 -8.71 -7.71
N MET A 212 -6.83 -8.27 -8.96
CA MET A 212 -7.17 -6.90 -9.35
C MET A 212 -8.56 -6.50 -8.85
N PHE A 213 -9.57 -7.36 -8.94
CA PHE A 213 -10.92 -7.05 -8.44
C PHE A 213 -10.95 -6.83 -6.92
N LEU A 214 -10.18 -7.64 -6.16
CA LEU A 214 -10.06 -7.44 -4.72
C LEU A 214 -9.35 -6.12 -4.40
N ARG A 215 -8.31 -5.77 -5.15
CA ARG A 215 -7.63 -4.48 -5.03
C ARG A 215 -8.59 -3.32 -5.30
N MET A 216 -9.41 -3.41 -6.35
CA MET A 216 -10.43 -2.40 -6.65
C MET A 216 -11.40 -2.22 -5.48
N LEU A 217 -11.89 -3.31 -4.87
CA LEU A 217 -12.77 -3.23 -3.70
C LEU A 217 -12.11 -2.55 -2.51
N VAL A 218 -10.83 -2.83 -2.25
CA VAL A 218 -10.06 -2.16 -1.18
C VAL A 218 -9.94 -0.66 -1.47
N VAL A 219 -9.56 -0.29 -2.68
CA VAL A 219 -9.40 1.11 -3.10
C VAL A 219 -10.74 1.86 -3.00
N ILE A 220 -11.83 1.28 -3.50
CA ILE A 220 -13.18 1.86 -3.41
C ILE A 220 -13.60 2.00 -1.94
N GLY A 221 -13.33 0.98 -1.11
CA GLY A 221 -13.63 1.00 0.32
C GLY A 221 -12.92 2.14 1.07
N VAL A 222 -11.72 2.49 0.64
CA VAL A 222 -10.96 3.62 1.23
C VAL A 222 -11.48 4.97 0.75
N ILE A 223 -11.80 5.09 -0.55
CA ILE A 223 -12.15 6.38 -1.17
C ILE A 223 -13.64 6.69 -1.02
N ASN A 224 -14.49 5.74 -1.32
CA ASN A 224 -15.93 5.90 -1.31
C ASN A 224 -16.63 4.63 -0.77
N PRO A 225 -16.66 4.45 0.57
CA PRO A 225 -17.31 3.29 1.19
C PRO A 225 -18.78 3.10 0.79
N GLY A 226 -19.46 4.19 0.40
CA GLY A 226 -20.86 4.15 -0.04
C GLY A 226 -21.10 3.36 -1.33
N LEU A 227 -20.10 3.24 -2.20
CA LEU A 227 -20.17 2.40 -3.41
C LEU A 227 -19.87 0.93 -3.17
N LEU A 228 -19.23 0.59 -2.05
CA LEU A 228 -18.76 -0.77 -1.78
C LEU A 228 -19.88 -1.82 -1.85
N PRO A 229 -21.07 -1.63 -1.24
CA PRO A 229 -22.16 -2.62 -1.32
C PRO A 229 -22.61 -2.93 -2.76
N SER A 230 -22.63 -1.91 -3.62
CA SER A 230 -23.07 -2.04 -5.02
C SER A 230 -22.03 -2.72 -5.91
N LEU A 231 -20.75 -2.63 -5.57
CA LEU A 231 -19.62 -3.20 -6.32
C LEU A 231 -19.11 -4.52 -5.76
N ALA A 232 -19.39 -4.81 -4.48
CA ALA A 232 -18.94 -6.05 -3.84
C ALA A 232 -19.45 -7.30 -4.57
N TRP A 233 -20.70 -7.31 -5.02
CA TRP A 233 -21.28 -8.44 -5.75
C TRP A 233 -20.67 -8.60 -7.14
N PRO A 234 -20.70 -7.63 -8.06
CA PRO A 234 -20.17 -7.82 -9.41
C PRO A 234 -18.67 -8.12 -9.39
N LEU A 235 -17.87 -7.34 -8.67
CA LEU A 235 -16.41 -7.58 -8.58
C LEU A 235 -16.07 -8.85 -7.79
N GLY A 236 -16.84 -9.19 -6.75
CA GLY A 236 -16.69 -10.42 -6.00
C GLY A 236 -16.95 -11.65 -6.85
N ILE A 237 -18.02 -11.67 -7.65
CA ILE A 237 -18.33 -12.77 -8.59
C ILE A 237 -17.21 -12.91 -9.64
N MET A 238 -16.72 -11.79 -10.18
CA MET A 238 -15.61 -11.79 -11.14
C MET A 238 -14.33 -12.33 -10.50
N ALA A 239 -14.01 -11.93 -9.28
CA ALA A 239 -12.86 -12.47 -8.54
C ALA A 239 -12.99 -13.97 -8.28
N LEU A 240 -14.12 -14.42 -7.74
CA LEU A 240 -14.37 -15.83 -7.46
C LEU A 240 -14.39 -16.69 -8.72
N GLY A 241 -14.99 -16.20 -9.81
CA GLY A 241 -15.00 -16.87 -11.11
C GLY A 241 -13.59 -17.02 -11.67
N GLY A 242 -12.77 -15.96 -11.58
CA GLY A 242 -11.39 -16.01 -12.02
C GLY A 242 -10.51 -16.93 -11.17
N TYR A 243 -10.62 -16.87 -9.83
CA TYR A 243 -9.91 -17.83 -8.95
C TYR A 243 -10.37 -19.26 -9.17
N GLY A 244 -11.68 -19.49 -9.34
CA GLY A 244 -12.23 -20.82 -9.62
C GLY A 244 -11.70 -21.38 -10.94
N THR A 245 -11.67 -20.56 -12.00
CA THR A 245 -11.11 -20.93 -13.30
C THR A 245 -9.61 -21.22 -13.19
N ALA A 246 -8.85 -20.35 -12.50
CA ALA A 246 -7.43 -20.58 -12.26
C ALA A 246 -7.16 -21.89 -11.52
N LEU A 247 -7.98 -22.21 -10.49
CA LEU A 247 -7.87 -23.47 -9.74
C LEU A 247 -8.16 -24.69 -10.64
N LEU A 248 -9.20 -24.64 -11.46
CA LEU A 248 -9.53 -25.73 -12.39
C LEU A 248 -8.40 -25.98 -13.39
N PHE A 249 -7.85 -24.92 -13.98
CA PHE A 249 -6.69 -25.01 -14.86
C PHE A 249 -5.46 -25.56 -14.15
N TYR A 250 -5.19 -25.09 -12.95
CA TYR A 250 -4.09 -25.57 -12.12
C TYR A 250 -4.20 -27.07 -11.83
N LEU A 251 -5.38 -27.53 -11.40
CA LEU A 251 -5.61 -28.96 -11.10
C LEU A 251 -5.44 -29.83 -12.33
N LYS A 252 -5.89 -29.36 -13.51
CA LYS A 252 -5.77 -30.08 -14.78
C LYS A 252 -4.33 -30.14 -15.31
N SER A 253 -3.53 -29.10 -15.00
CA SER A 253 -2.16 -28.97 -15.53
C SER A 253 -1.08 -29.42 -14.56
N ARG A 254 -1.42 -30.02 -13.43
CA ARG A 254 -0.48 -30.38 -12.32
C ARG A 254 0.72 -31.21 -12.74
N GLN A 255 0.57 -32.01 -13.81
CA GLN A 255 1.63 -32.92 -14.30
C GLN A 255 2.75 -32.21 -15.08
N VAL A 256 2.52 -30.98 -15.54
CA VAL A 256 3.45 -30.18 -16.37
C VAL A 256 4.20 -29.12 -15.56
N LEU A 257 3.88 -28.95 -14.27
CA LEU A 257 4.21 -27.77 -13.46
C LEU A 257 5.56 -27.89 -12.71
N HIS A 258 6.66 -28.23 -13.38
CA HIS A 258 7.91 -28.48 -12.65
C HIS A 258 8.88 -27.29 -12.52
N GLU A 259 8.85 -26.28 -13.38
CA GLU A 259 9.74 -25.11 -13.23
C GLU A 259 9.13 -23.83 -13.82
N VAL A 260 8.88 -22.86 -12.98
CA VAL A 260 8.53 -21.50 -13.41
C VAL A 260 9.77 -20.63 -13.35
N PRO A 261 10.16 -19.98 -14.46
CA PRO A 261 11.19 -18.97 -14.41
C PRO A 261 10.74 -17.80 -13.50
N PRO A 262 11.63 -17.27 -12.66
CA PRO A 262 11.30 -16.12 -11.81
C PRO A 262 10.86 -14.94 -12.70
N VAL A 263 9.72 -14.35 -12.39
CA VAL A 263 9.30 -13.08 -12.99
C VAL A 263 10.12 -11.99 -12.33
N LEU A 264 10.86 -11.22 -13.12
CA LEU A 264 11.58 -10.06 -12.63
C LEU A 264 10.57 -8.93 -12.36
N TYR A 265 10.38 -8.60 -11.11
CA TYR A 265 9.53 -7.47 -10.70
C TYR A 265 10.42 -6.26 -10.48
N TYR A 266 10.11 -5.18 -11.19
CA TYR A 266 10.72 -3.88 -10.93
C TYR A 266 10.00 -3.22 -9.75
N ASN A 267 10.75 -2.44 -8.98
CA ASN A 267 10.20 -1.68 -7.86
C ASN A 267 9.15 -0.68 -8.39
N PRO A 268 7.87 -0.76 -7.94
CA PRO A 268 6.79 0.09 -8.45
C PRO A 268 6.87 1.55 -7.96
N LEU A 269 7.79 1.86 -7.05
CA LEU A 269 7.94 3.19 -6.45
C LEU A 269 8.89 4.13 -7.22
N GLU A 270 9.09 3.90 -8.52
CA GLU A 270 9.76 4.90 -9.33
C GLU A 270 8.90 6.17 -9.42
N LEU A 271 9.44 7.29 -8.96
CA LEU A 271 8.79 8.61 -9.01
C LEU A 271 8.31 8.96 -10.42
N GLY A 272 9.09 8.57 -11.45
CA GLY A 272 8.71 8.77 -12.84
C GLY A 272 7.43 8.03 -13.23
N THR A 273 7.29 6.79 -12.79
CA THR A 273 6.08 5.97 -13.03
C THR A 273 4.88 6.52 -12.25
N ALA A 274 5.08 6.92 -11.00
CA ALA A 274 4.05 7.54 -10.18
C ALA A 274 3.54 8.87 -10.79
N LEU A 275 4.44 9.71 -11.29
CA LEU A 275 4.09 10.97 -11.94
C LEU A 275 3.33 10.75 -13.26
N LYS A 276 3.76 9.77 -14.07
CA LYS A 276 3.06 9.37 -15.30
C LYS A 276 1.64 8.90 -14.99
N PHE A 277 1.46 8.08 -13.94
CA PHE A 277 0.15 7.65 -13.50
C PHE A 277 -0.72 8.84 -13.04
N GLY A 278 -0.18 9.76 -12.26
CA GLY A 278 -0.90 10.97 -11.85
C GLY A 278 -1.35 11.84 -13.01
N LEU A 279 -0.48 12.02 -14.01
CA LEU A 279 -0.82 12.73 -15.24
C LEU A 279 -1.89 11.99 -16.05
N PHE A 280 -1.75 10.68 -16.21
CA PHE A 280 -2.73 9.84 -16.89
C PHE A 280 -4.10 9.91 -16.19
N TYR A 281 -4.11 9.79 -14.86
CA TYR A 281 -5.34 9.94 -14.08
C TYR A 281 -5.98 11.31 -14.27
N ALA A 282 -5.19 12.40 -14.29
CA ALA A 282 -5.70 13.74 -14.53
C ALA A 282 -6.33 13.88 -15.94
N VAL A 283 -5.78 13.22 -16.95
CA VAL A 283 -6.39 13.16 -18.30
C VAL A 283 -7.67 12.35 -18.28
N VAL A 284 -7.67 11.16 -17.67
CA VAL A 284 -8.84 10.29 -17.59
C VAL A 284 -10.01 10.99 -16.91
N ILE A 285 -9.80 11.68 -15.79
CA ILE A 285 -10.89 12.36 -15.07
C ILE A 285 -11.49 13.51 -15.90
N VAL A 286 -10.67 14.25 -16.64
CA VAL A 286 -11.14 15.33 -17.54
C VAL A 286 -11.93 14.75 -18.71
N VAL A 287 -11.45 13.70 -19.35
CA VAL A 287 -12.12 13.04 -20.48
C VAL A 287 -13.44 12.41 -20.03
N ALA A 288 -13.44 11.70 -18.91
CA ALA A 288 -14.64 11.06 -18.36
C ALA A 288 -15.71 12.11 -17.99
N LYS A 289 -15.30 13.23 -17.37
CA LYS A 289 -16.22 14.32 -17.03
C LYS A 289 -16.76 15.03 -18.27
N GLY A 290 -15.90 15.30 -19.25
CA GLY A 290 -16.31 15.90 -20.51
C GLY A 290 -17.29 15.01 -21.29
N ALA A 291 -17.03 13.70 -21.34
CA ALA A 291 -17.94 12.73 -21.96
C ALA A 291 -19.27 12.66 -21.21
N GLN A 292 -19.23 12.69 -19.87
CA GLN A 292 -20.45 12.72 -19.04
C GLN A 292 -21.28 13.97 -19.29
N ILE A 293 -20.66 15.14 -19.39
CA ILE A 293 -21.37 16.41 -19.65
C ILE A 293 -21.96 16.42 -21.08
N GLY A 294 -21.20 15.91 -22.07
CA GLY A 294 -21.62 15.95 -23.47
C GLY A 294 -22.66 14.89 -23.85
N LEU A 295 -22.56 13.69 -23.31
CA LEU A 295 -23.34 12.51 -23.70
C LEU A 295 -24.07 11.84 -22.51
N GLY A 296 -24.07 12.47 -21.33
CA GLY A 296 -24.70 11.92 -20.13
C GLY A 296 -24.01 10.60 -19.69
N ASP A 297 -24.82 9.69 -19.14
CA ASP A 297 -24.34 8.39 -18.64
C ASP A 297 -23.71 7.53 -19.74
N GLN A 298 -24.18 7.64 -20.98
CA GLN A 298 -23.60 6.90 -22.11
C GLN A 298 -22.14 7.33 -22.38
N GLY A 299 -21.87 8.63 -22.28
CA GLY A 299 -20.51 9.16 -22.40
C GLY A 299 -19.59 8.65 -21.29
N LEU A 300 -20.09 8.56 -20.05
CA LEU A 300 -19.35 7.99 -18.95
C LEU A 300 -19.05 6.50 -19.16
N TYR A 301 -20.03 5.72 -19.63
CA TYR A 301 -19.81 4.29 -19.94
C TYR A 301 -18.79 4.10 -21.06
N ALA A 302 -18.89 4.87 -22.15
CA ALA A 302 -17.95 4.80 -23.25
C ALA A 302 -16.51 5.16 -22.81
N SER A 303 -16.36 6.23 -22.03
CA SER A 303 -15.06 6.62 -21.49
C SER A 303 -14.50 5.59 -20.50
N SER A 304 -15.39 4.92 -19.75
CA SER A 304 -14.99 3.85 -18.81
C SER A 304 -14.49 2.62 -19.53
N VAL A 305 -15.14 2.20 -20.62
CA VAL A 305 -14.69 1.13 -21.49
C VAL A 305 -13.33 1.47 -22.10
N LEU A 306 -13.18 2.66 -22.69
CA LEU A 306 -11.93 3.08 -23.29
C LEU A 306 -10.78 3.17 -22.28
N ALA A 307 -10.99 3.76 -21.11
CA ALA A 307 -9.97 3.84 -20.08
C ALA A 307 -9.61 2.45 -19.51
N GLY A 308 -10.61 1.56 -19.41
CA GLY A 308 -10.45 0.19 -18.94
C GLY A 308 -9.47 -0.64 -19.79
N THR A 309 -9.32 -0.37 -21.09
CA THR A 309 -8.31 -1.04 -21.94
C THR A 309 -6.87 -0.67 -21.55
N THR A 310 -6.66 0.50 -20.96
CA THR A 310 -5.33 0.98 -20.57
C THR A 310 -5.06 0.75 -19.09
N ASP A 311 -5.95 1.29 -18.23
CA ASP A 311 -5.82 1.18 -16.77
C ASP A 311 -7.19 1.34 -16.11
N VAL A 312 -7.62 0.30 -15.40
CA VAL A 312 -8.90 0.28 -14.70
C VAL A 312 -8.89 1.14 -13.44
N ASP A 313 -7.73 1.34 -12.81
CA ASP A 313 -7.65 2.07 -11.54
C ASP A 313 -8.01 3.55 -11.74
N ALA A 314 -7.46 4.18 -12.77
CA ALA A 314 -7.69 5.60 -13.04
C ALA A 314 -9.17 5.93 -13.25
N ILE A 315 -9.88 5.13 -14.03
CA ILE A 315 -11.32 5.36 -14.27
C ILE A 315 -12.18 5.00 -13.05
N THR A 316 -11.85 3.92 -12.34
CA THR A 316 -12.52 3.53 -11.10
C THR A 316 -12.47 4.65 -10.07
N LEU A 317 -11.29 5.24 -9.89
CA LEU A 317 -11.07 6.36 -8.98
C LEU A 317 -11.84 7.62 -9.41
N SER A 318 -11.86 7.90 -10.73
CA SER A 318 -12.60 9.04 -11.29
C SER A 318 -14.09 8.90 -11.04
N VAL A 319 -14.67 7.73 -11.35
CA VAL A 319 -16.11 7.46 -11.18
C VAL A 319 -16.50 7.41 -9.70
N ALA A 320 -15.67 6.80 -8.84
CA ALA A 320 -15.91 6.79 -7.39
C ALA A 320 -15.97 8.22 -6.82
N ARG A 321 -15.17 9.14 -7.35
CA ARG A 321 -15.22 10.54 -7.00
C ARG A 321 -16.46 11.24 -7.54
N PHE A 322 -16.85 11.02 -8.80
CA PHE A 322 -18.06 11.60 -9.36
C PHE A 322 -19.29 11.16 -8.55
N HIS A 323 -19.30 9.96 -8.01
CA HIS A 323 -20.35 9.51 -7.10
C HIS A 323 -20.38 10.33 -5.80
N GLN A 324 -19.23 10.69 -5.23
CA GLN A 324 -19.20 11.61 -4.07
C GLN A 324 -19.72 13.01 -4.42
N GLU A 325 -19.62 13.42 -5.68
CA GLU A 325 -20.10 14.68 -6.21
C GLU A 325 -21.58 14.62 -6.68
N GLY A 326 -22.28 13.48 -6.49
CA GLY A 326 -23.71 13.32 -6.76
C GLY A 326 -24.07 12.46 -7.98
N LEU A 327 -23.09 11.74 -8.60
CA LEU A 327 -23.42 10.75 -9.63
C LEU A 327 -24.24 9.61 -9.02
N ASP A 328 -25.25 9.14 -9.72
CA ASP A 328 -26.08 8.02 -9.29
C ASP A 328 -25.24 6.73 -9.05
N THR A 329 -25.60 6.00 -7.98
CA THR A 329 -24.90 4.78 -7.56
C THR A 329 -24.91 3.69 -8.64
N ARG A 330 -26.04 3.52 -9.33
CA ARG A 330 -26.19 2.53 -10.39
C ARG A 330 -25.31 2.86 -11.58
N THR A 331 -25.31 4.13 -12.01
CA THR A 331 -24.44 4.62 -13.08
C THR A 331 -22.97 4.44 -12.74
N ALA A 332 -22.56 4.80 -11.52
CA ALA A 332 -21.19 4.62 -11.06
C ALA A 332 -20.79 3.14 -11.04
N ALA A 333 -21.61 2.28 -10.46
CA ALA A 333 -21.33 0.83 -10.38
C ALA A 333 -21.26 0.19 -11.77
N THR A 334 -22.14 0.58 -12.69
CA THR A 334 -22.13 0.08 -14.08
C THR A 334 -20.86 0.51 -14.81
N ALA A 335 -20.46 1.77 -14.70
CA ALA A 335 -19.26 2.32 -15.33
C ALA A 335 -17.97 1.62 -14.85
N ILE A 336 -17.83 1.42 -13.53
CA ILE A 336 -16.68 0.73 -12.93
C ILE A 336 -16.66 -0.75 -13.34
N THR A 337 -17.81 -1.42 -13.31
CA THR A 337 -17.90 -2.84 -13.72
C THR A 337 -17.56 -3.02 -15.20
N ALA A 338 -18.05 -2.13 -16.07
CA ALA A 338 -17.74 -2.14 -17.50
C ALA A 338 -16.23 -1.97 -17.75
N ALA A 339 -15.59 -1.02 -17.06
CA ALA A 339 -14.14 -0.84 -17.14
C ALA A 339 -13.37 -2.09 -16.70
N ALA A 340 -13.79 -2.72 -15.59
CA ALA A 340 -13.17 -3.94 -15.07
C ALA A 340 -13.30 -5.12 -16.04
N MET A 341 -14.48 -5.27 -16.65
CA MET A 341 -14.71 -6.30 -17.69
C MET A 341 -13.83 -6.07 -18.91
N THR A 342 -13.75 -4.83 -19.40
CA THR A 342 -12.93 -4.48 -20.57
C THR A 342 -11.47 -4.77 -20.30
N ASN A 343 -10.94 -4.39 -19.12
CA ASN A 343 -9.55 -4.69 -18.76
C ASN A 343 -9.28 -6.21 -18.72
N THR A 344 -10.23 -6.99 -18.22
CA THR A 344 -10.10 -8.45 -18.19
C THR A 344 -10.09 -9.05 -19.60
N ILE A 345 -10.93 -8.54 -20.51
CA ILE A 345 -10.97 -8.98 -21.91
C ILE A 345 -9.66 -8.61 -22.61
N ASP A 346 -9.14 -7.42 -22.39
CA ASP A 346 -7.87 -6.96 -22.95
C ASP A 346 -6.70 -7.84 -22.48
N GLN A 347 -6.64 -8.15 -21.17
CA GLN A 347 -5.64 -9.06 -20.62
C GLN A 347 -5.76 -10.51 -21.17
N ALA A 348 -6.96 -10.93 -21.55
CA ALA A 348 -7.15 -12.23 -22.19
C ALA A 348 -6.75 -12.24 -23.68
N ALA A 349 -6.68 -11.08 -24.32
CA ALA A 349 -6.26 -10.93 -25.72
C ALA A 349 -4.72 -10.81 -25.89
N ILE A 350 -3.99 -10.47 -24.83
CA ILE A 350 -2.51 -10.42 -24.79
C ILE A 350 -1.91 -11.82 -24.77
#